data_8d4c9c7bfec70389d5a5f5f1faacb06a
#
_entry.id   8d4c9c7bfec70389d5a5f5f1faacb06a
#
_cell.length_a   1.000
_cell.length_b   1.000
_cell.length_c   1.000
_cell.angle_alpha   90.00
_cell.angle_beta   90.00
_cell.angle_gamma   90.00
#
_symmetry.space_group_name_H-M   'P 1'
#
loop_
_entity.id
_entity.type
_entity.pdbx_description
1 polymer ?
#
loop_
_entity_poly.entity_id
_entity_poly.type
_entity_poly.pdbx_seq_one_letter_code
_entity_poly.pdbx_strand_id
1 'polypeptide(L)'
;REPANTADPNAIQVFLDGALVGYVAADPKKTVLKGTSSNAVVAKNMDKPSVAGCYAKLLNAQPYGDDNKRMRWEAELYWVPVWEDKPKESEEGPLILKVGGSRVRYGKIRSVLEDINAFKGGKLVARMFETGEKGVFEPQVWVAGEMSARDASPAGKIEDAPPELIAALNAKGTIPVEPTNVLTGGAYEIAVALESSSMDEFFSDMEEVIKKGIMQARDIKARVTYLMEQGVPSTLIHGVLQSMKCNDTGAVVIKPKQLFLQNAEDNYLTRCLGYHLAGKNIRLVGEKGAGKNTLVYTVCWVLNKALTRIQGNSDMDKIDLLGGQALDDHGTHFELSSFIEMLMKGGDVVLDEINSVKPEIAIILHSLADDARSIEVPGYGFVTVHPDSRIWATMNEEYVGTGMLNSATADRFVPIYLEDQMDLAKLLTSMVPGADKAAVKTCATIYEKIRKAIKDGKLSNDALTTRGFIDALEAAKWLPMRAALLDNVGCRPQDPDERRTVCDFIRAVYPA
;
A
#
# COMPACT_ATOMS: atom_id res chain seq x y z
N ARG A 1 23.76 -30.55 2.01
CA ARG A 1 25.16 -31.00 2.20
C ARG A 1 25.33 -32.45 1.77
N GLU A 2 26.52 -32.80 1.34
CA GLU A 2 26.89 -34.17 1.02
C GLU A 2 28.00 -34.65 1.98
N PRO A 3 27.64 -35.14 3.18
CA PRO A 3 28.62 -35.55 4.18
C PRO A 3 29.55 -36.69 3.73
N ALA A 4 29.11 -37.47 2.73
CA ALA A 4 29.88 -38.56 2.15
C ALA A 4 30.93 -38.13 1.11
N ASN A 5 30.99 -36.85 0.75
CA ASN A 5 31.95 -36.32 -0.20
C ASN A 5 33.32 -36.16 0.47
N THR A 6 34.22 -37.09 0.21
CA THR A 6 35.57 -37.08 0.81
C THR A 6 36.47 -35.96 0.28
N ALA A 7 36.14 -35.37 -0.88
CA ALA A 7 36.91 -34.27 -1.47
C ALA A 7 36.50 -32.91 -0.92
N ASP A 8 35.24 -32.73 -0.56
CA ASP A 8 34.71 -31.51 0.09
C ASP A 8 33.52 -31.85 0.99
N PRO A 9 33.74 -32.03 2.29
CA PRO A 9 32.68 -32.37 3.26
C PRO A 9 31.62 -31.27 3.40
N ASN A 10 31.88 -30.05 2.87
CA ASN A 10 30.95 -28.93 2.85
C ASN A 10 30.27 -28.77 1.50
N ALA A 11 30.44 -29.73 0.57
CA ALA A 11 29.79 -29.68 -0.73
C ALA A 11 28.28 -29.53 -0.58
N ILE A 12 27.71 -28.56 -1.30
CA ILE A 12 26.27 -28.28 -1.31
C ILE A 12 25.77 -28.67 -2.69
N GLN A 13 24.92 -29.68 -2.73
CA GLN A 13 24.26 -30.11 -3.95
C GLN A 13 23.18 -29.12 -4.36
N VAL A 14 23.10 -28.84 -5.66
CA VAL A 14 22.05 -28.02 -6.26
C VAL A 14 21.18 -28.93 -7.10
N PHE A 15 19.88 -28.93 -6.81
CA PHE A 15 18.88 -29.71 -7.54
C PHE A 15 17.96 -28.79 -8.34
N LEU A 16 17.57 -29.24 -9.52
CA LEU A 16 16.53 -28.64 -10.34
C LEU A 16 15.48 -29.73 -10.62
N ASP A 17 14.25 -29.50 -10.23
CA ASP A 17 13.13 -30.46 -10.36
C ASP A 17 13.47 -31.87 -9.84
N GLY A 18 14.21 -31.92 -8.72
CA GLY A 18 14.65 -33.18 -8.10
C GLY A 18 15.88 -33.82 -8.73
N ALA A 19 16.40 -33.32 -9.85
CA ALA A 19 17.63 -33.80 -10.48
C ALA A 19 18.86 -33.02 -9.99
N LEU A 20 19.93 -33.71 -9.60
CA LEU A 20 21.18 -33.07 -9.23
C LEU A 20 21.81 -32.40 -10.45
N VAL A 21 21.94 -31.08 -10.41
CA VAL A 21 22.51 -30.28 -11.53
C VAL A 21 23.91 -29.75 -11.24
N GLY A 22 24.37 -29.80 -10.00
CA GLY A 22 25.71 -29.34 -9.67
C GLY A 22 25.95 -29.12 -8.18
N TYR A 23 27.04 -28.44 -7.89
CA TYR A 23 27.50 -28.11 -6.54
C TYR A 23 27.88 -26.65 -6.42
N VAL A 24 27.71 -26.07 -5.24
CA VAL A 24 28.27 -24.75 -4.92
C VAL A 24 29.79 -24.89 -4.79
N ALA A 25 30.56 -24.08 -5.54
CA ALA A 25 32.02 -24.15 -5.53
C ALA A 25 32.62 -23.75 -4.17
N ALA A 26 33.68 -24.43 -3.76
CA ALA A 26 34.42 -24.11 -2.53
C ALA A 26 35.18 -22.78 -2.62
N ASP A 27 35.71 -22.45 -3.80
CA ASP A 27 36.48 -21.23 -4.06
C ASP A 27 35.55 -20.04 -4.35
N PRO A 28 35.61 -18.96 -3.55
CA PRO A 28 34.81 -17.75 -3.78
C PRO A 28 34.95 -17.14 -5.17
N LYS A 29 36.15 -17.28 -5.76
CA LYS A 29 36.42 -16.76 -7.12
C LYS A 29 35.71 -17.55 -8.21
N LYS A 30 35.32 -18.80 -7.92
CA LYS A 30 34.62 -19.70 -8.85
C LYS A 30 33.12 -19.76 -8.57
N THR A 31 32.68 -19.23 -7.44
CA THR A 31 31.27 -19.21 -7.04
C THR A 31 30.67 -17.86 -7.42
N VAL A 32 29.77 -17.85 -8.37
CA VAL A 32 29.04 -16.65 -8.79
C VAL A 32 27.65 -16.70 -8.16
N LEU A 33 27.62 -16.62 -6.82
CA LEU A 33 26.38 -16.52 -6.07
C LEU A 33 26.24 -15.10 -5.53
N LYS A 34 25.15 -14.44 -5.86
CA LYS A 34 24.88 -13.06 -5.41
C LYS A 34 24.74 -13.02 -3.89
N GLY A 35 25.60 -12.24 -3.23
CA GLY A 35 25.63 -12.10 -1.78
C GLY A 35 26.32 -13.24 -1.02
N THR A 36 26.92 -14.22 -1.70
CA THR A 36 27.62 -15.37 -1.08
C THR A 36 28.88 -15.69 -1.83
N SER A 37 29.96 -15.97 -1.13
CA SER A 37 31.30 -16.10 -1.71
C SER A 37 31.83 -17.54 -1.82
N SER A 38 31.30 -18.50 -1.08
CA SER A 38 31.75 -19.89 -1.13
C SER A 38 30.74 -20.86 -0.52
N ASN A 39 30.90 -22.16 -0.80
CA ASN A 39 30.10 -23.23 -0.20
C ASN A 39 30.22 -23.25 1.33
N ALA A 40 31.39 -22.93 1.89
CA ALA A 40 31.58 -22.85 3.35
C ALA A 40 30.70 -21.76 4.00
N VAL A 41 30.56 -20.59 3.34
CA VAL A 41 29.67 -19.51 3.80
C VAL A 41 28.20 -19.94 3.68
N VAL A 42 27.82 -20.57 2.59
CA VAL A 42 26.46 -21.10 2.39
C VAL A 42 26.17 -22.16 3.45
N ALA A 43 27.08 -23.15 3.63
CA ALA A 43 26.95 -24.19 4.65
C ALA A 43 26.78 -23.62 6.05
N LYS A 44 27.62 -22.67 6.44
CA LYS A 44 27.56 -22.01 7.76
C LYS A 44 26.23 -21.29 7.98
N ASN A 45 25.65 -20.70 6.93
CA ASN A 45 24.34 -20.04 7.04
C ASN A 45 23.20 -21.06 7.13
N MET A 46 23.27 -22.17 6.39
CA MET A 46 22.27 -23.25 6.49
C MET A 46 22.25 -23.95 7.86
N ASP A 47 23.36 -23.95 8.58
CA ASP A 47 23.44 -24.54 9.92
C ASP A 47 23.01 -23.61 11.06
N LYS A 48 22.65 -22.37 10.73
CA LYS A 48 22.13 -21.47 11.75
C LYS A 48 20.75 -21.93 12.21
N PRO A 49 20.49 -21.96 13.54
CA PRO A 49 19.16 -22.31 14.06
C PRO A 49 18.04 -21.41 13.51
N SER A 50 18.39 -20.20 13.05
CA SER A 50 17.46 -19.23 12.48
C SER A 50 17.16 -19.42 10.98
N VAL A 51 17.68 -20.45 10.34
CA VAL A 51 17.48 -20.73 8.91
C VAL A 51 16.76 -22.07 8.74
N ALA A 52 15.55 -22.04 8.20
CA ALA A 52 14.74 -23.23 7.90
C ALA A 52 15.13 -23.87 6.57
N GLY A 53 15.62 -23.07 5.60
CA GLY A 53 15.99 -23.57 4.29
C GLY A 53 16.68 -22.53 3.41
N CYS A 54 17.07 -22.98 2.22
CA CYS A 54 17.66 -22.11 1.20
C CYS A 54 17.21 -22.59 -0.18
N TYR A 55 16.75 -21.67 -1.01
CA TYR A 55 16.38 -21.90 -2.41
C TYR A 55 17.30 -21.08 -3.32
N ALA A 56 17.56 -21.58 -4.53
CA ALA A 56 18.41 -20.92 -5.51
C ALA A 56 17.60 -20.60 -6.77
N LYS A 57 17.57 -19.33 -7.17
CA LYS A 57 17.06 -18.93 -8.48
C LYS A 57 18.22 -18.91 -9.46
N LEU A 58 18.16 -19.73 -10.51
CA LEU A 58 19.15 -19.75 -11.57
C LEU A 58 19.02 -18.45 -12.39
N LEU A 59 20.10 -17.68 -12.48
CA LEU A 59 20.16 -16.46 -13.28
C LEU A 59 20.74 -16.73 -14.66
N ASN A 60 21.81 -17.54 -14.71
CA ASN A 60 22.53 -17.82 -15.93
C ASN A 60 23.21 -19.18 -15.87
N ALA A 61 23.37 -19.82 -17.02
CA ALA A 61 24.10 -21.07 -17.18
C ALA A 61 24.96 -20.99 -18.44
N GLN A 62 26.29 -21.12 -18.30
CA GLN A 62 27.23 -21.04 -19.41
C GLN A 62 28.09 -22.31 -19.51
N PRO A 63 28.25 -22.90 -20.69
CA PRO A 63 29.19 -23.97 -20.87
C PRO A 63 30.63 -23.49 -20.64
N TYR A 64 31.45 -24.32 -20.04
CA TYR A 64 32.87 -24.04 -19.86
C TYR A 64 33.70 -25.31 -19.96
N GLY A 65 35.02 -25.16 -20.24
CA GLY A 65 35.95 -26.23 -20.46
C GLY A 65 36.13 -26.51 -21.95
N ASP A 66 37.17 -27.22 -22.29
CA ASP A 66 37.59 -27.48 -23.70
C ASP A 66 36.57 -28.30 -24.50
N ASP A 67 35.72 -29.07 -23.82
CA ASP A 67 34.70 -29.92 -24.41
C ASP A 67 33.27 -29.38 -24.28
N ASN A 68 33.07 -28.22 -23.70
CA ASN A 68 31.77 -27.62 -23.41
C ASN A 68 30.76 -28.52 -22.63
N LYS A 69 31.26 -29.57 -21.99
CA LYS A 69 30.41 -30.52 -21.23
C LYS A 69 30.14 -30.08 -19.80
N ARG A 70 30.82 -29.05 -19.33
CA ARG A 70 30.65 -28.53 -17.99
C ARG A 70 29.86 -27.22 -18.05
N MET A 71 28.98 -27.00 -17.08
CA MET A 71 28.17 -25.79 -16.97
C MET A 71 28.60 -24.95 -15.76
N ARG A 72 28.76 -23.67 -15.97
CA ARG A 72 28.92 -22.68 -14.91
C ARG A 72 27.58 -22.02 -14.67
N TRP A 73 27.17 -22.01 -13.41
CA TRP A 73 25.89 -21.48 -12.99
C TRP A 73 26.07 -20.20 -12.24
N GLU A 74 25.21 -19.23 -12.50
CA GLU A 74 25.01 -18.05 -11.70
C GLU A 74 23.63 -18.15 -11.08
N ALA A 75 23.54 -18.03 -9.75
CA ALA A 75 22.29 -18.16 -9.02
C ALA A 75 22.21 -17.17 -7.87
N GLU A 76 21.01 -16.71 -7.60
CA GLU A 76 20.67 -15.91 -6.41
C GLU A 76 20.09 -16.83 -5.34
N LEU A 77 20.58 -16.70 -4.10
CA LEU A 77 20.12 -17.51 -2.97
C LEU A 77 19.05 -16.77 -2.16
N TYR A 78 18.00 -17.50 -1.83
CA TYR A 78 16.89 -17.06 -1.02
C TYR A 78 16.85 -17.89 0.26
N TRP A 79 17.11 -17.24 1.40
CA TRP A 79 17.13 -17.87 2.70
C TRP A 79 15.74 -17.84 3.32
N VAL A 80 15.23 -18.99 3.73
CA VAL A 80 14.01 -19.10 4.53
C VAL A 80 14.44 -19.10 6.00
N PRO A 81 14.07 -18.09 6.78
CA PRO A 81 14.32 -18.08 8.21
C PRO A 81 13.41 -19.09 8.92
N VAL A 82 13.82 -19.53 10.08
CA VAL A 82 12.86 -20.02 11.07
C VAL A 82 12.11 -18.78 11.57
N TRP A 83 10.83 -18.72 11.30
CA TRP A 83 9.99 -17.60 11.73
C TRP A 83 9.77 -17.74 13.24
N GLU A 84 10.64 -17.11 14.04
CA GLU A 84 10.57 -17.12 15.52
C GLU A 84 9.59 -16.07 16.06
N ASP A 85 8.53 -15.79 15.39
CA ASP A 85 7.44 -15.10 16.04
C ASP A 85 6.58 -16.16 16.73
N LYS A 86 7.07 -16.67 17.89
CA LYS A 86 6.11 -17.18 18.87
C LYS A 86 5.09 -16.08 19.04
N PRO A 87 3.79 -16.37 18.91
CA PRO A 87 2.80 -15.40 19.30
C PRO A 87 3.22 -15.00 20.71
N LYS A 88 3.58 -13.74 20.92
CA LYS A 88 3.36 -13.15 22.22
C LYS A 88 1.87 -13.38 22.37
N GLU A 89 1.49 -14.35 23.19
CA GLU A 89 0.19 -14.32 23.81
C GLU A 89 0.05 -12.88 24.21
N SER A 90 -0.84 -12.16 23.53
CA SER A 90 -1.11 -10.79 23.87
C SER A 90 -1.55 -10.88 25.32
N GLU A 91 -0.71 -10.39 26.24
CA GLU A 91 -1.09 -10.22 27.65
C GLU A 91 -2.27 -9.23 27.76
N GLU A 92 -2.65 -8.63 26.68
CA GLU A 92 -3.89 -7.89 26.51
C GLU A 92 -5.01 -8.90 26.30
N GLY A 93 -5.75 -9.14 27.37
CA GLY A 93 -7.02 -9.85 27.33
C GLY A 93 -7.97 -9.21 26.30
N PRO A 94 -9.12 -9.85 26.05
CA PRO A 94 -10.07 -9.32 25.08
C PRO A 94 -10.37 -7.85 25.35
N LEU A 95 -10.43 -7.04 24.30
CA LEU A 95 -10.76 -5.62 24.40
C LEU A 95 -12.11 -5.44 25.07
N ILE A 96 -12.15 -4.79 26.21
CA ILE A 96 -13.39 -4.54 26.97
C ILE A 96 -13.93 -3.17 26.59
N LEU A 97 -15.13 -3.15 26.04
CA LEU A 97 -15.78 -1.94 25.55
C LEU A 97 -17.14 -1.74 26.19
N LYS A 98 -17.50 -0.48 26.43
CA LYS A 98 -18.78 -0.10 26.96
C LYS A 98 -19.83 0.02 25.85
N VAL A 99 -20.98 -0.57 26.07
CA VAL A 99 -22.14 -0.47 25.21
C VAL A 99 -23.22 0.31 25.94
N GLY A 100 -23.61 1.43 25.35
CA GLY A 100 -24.61 2.34 25.88
C GLY A 100 -25.76 2.57 24.90
N GLY A 101 -26.69 3.43 25.28
CA GLY A 101 -27.77 3.88 24.42
C GLY A 101 -29.04 4.26 25.17
N SER A 102 -29.93 4.96 24.48
CA SER A 102 -31.25 5.31 25.02
C SER A 102 -32.16 4.07 25.02
N ARG A 103 -32.83 3.82 26.17
CA ARG A 103 -33.85 2.75 26.27
C ARG A 103 -34.96 2.89 25.24
N VAL A 104 -35.25 4.08 24.79
CA VAL A 104 -36.25 4.36 23.76
C VAL A 104 -35.72 3.99 22.36
N ARG A 105 -34.42 4.20 22.13
CA ARG A 105 -33.78 3.95 20.82
C ARG A 105 -33.33 2.50 20.65
N TYR A 106 -32.91 1.84 21.74
CA TYR A 106 -32.34 0.48 21.69
C TYR A 106 -33.17 -0.48 22.56
N GLY A 107 -34.30 -0.96 22.03
CA GLY A 107 -35.20 -1.88 22.74
C GLY A 107 -34.53 -3.16 23.24
N LYS A 108 -33.56 -3.70 22.50
CA LYS A 108 -32.83 -4.93 22.86
C LYS A 108 -31.81 -4.73 23.98
N ILE A 109 -31.34 -3.52 24.25
CA ILE A 109 -30.38 -3.26 25.34
C ILE A 109 -30.98 -3.68 26.69
N ARG A 110 -32.28 -3.48 26.88
CA ARG A 110 -32.98 -3.88 28.10
C ARG A 110 -32.95 -5.40 28.29
N SER A 111 -33.20 -6.17 27.22
CA SER A 111 -33.16 -7.64 27.27
C SER A 111 -31.76 -8.16 27.64
N VAL A 112 -30.70 -7.52 27.13
CA VAL A 112 -29.31 -7.90 27.48
C VAL A 112 -29.03 -7.57 28.96
N LEU A 113 -29.49 -6.43 29.46
CA LEU A 113 -29.32 -6.02 30.86
C LEU A 113 -30.12 -6.91 31.84
N GLU A 114 -31.29 -7.42 31.45
CA GLU A 114 -32.12 -8.31 32.24
C GLU A 114 -31.55 -9.72 32.36
N ASP A 115 -30.97 -10.24 31.29
CA ASP A 115 -30.31 -11.56 31.29
C ASP A 115 -29.07 -11.59 30.38
N ILE A 116 -27.97 -11.04 30.88
CA ILE A 116 -26.69 -10.99 30.15
C ILE A 116 -26.15 -12.39 29.81
N ASN A 117 -26.45 -13.41 30.64
CA ASN A 117 -25.97 -14.76 30.40
C ASN A 117 -26.71 -15.44 29.23
N ALA A 118 -27.96 -15.05 28.97
CA ALA A 118 -28.69 -15.55 27.82
C ALA A 118 -28.09 -15.14 26.47
N PHE A 119 -27.25 -14.09 26.45
CA PHE A 119 -26.61 -13.54 25.26
C PHE A 119 -25.13 -13.92 25.10
N LYS A 120 -24.60 -14.79 25.95
CA LYS A 120 -23.27 -15.39 25.80
C LYS A 120 -23.25 -16.46 24.70
N GLY A 121 -22.07 -16.87 24.27
CA GLY A 121 -21.89 -17.92 23.26
C GLY A 121 -22.13 -17.46 21.83
N GLY A 122 -21.63 -16.27 21.46
CA GLY A 122 -21.70 -15.75 20.10
C GLY A 122 -23.07 -15.23 19.66
N LYS A 123 -23.98 -15.02 20.60
CA LYS A 123 -25.33 -14.50 20.30
C LYS A 123 -25.37 -13.00 20.02
N LEU A 124 -24.31 -12.27 20.34
CA LEU A 124 -24.15 -10.86 20.00
C LEU A 124 -23.05 -10.67 18.95
N VAL A 125 -23.27 -9.71 18.07
CA VAL A 125 -22.30 -9.31 17.06
C VAL A 125 -22.18 -7.80 17.01
N ALA A 126 -20.97 -7.28 16.86
CA ALA A 126 -20.73 -5.89 16.53
C ALA A 126 -20.72 -5.68 15.01
N ARG A 127 -21.24 -4.55 14.54
CA ARG A 127 -21.18 -4.14 13.13
C ARG A 127 -21.23 -2.62 12.99
N MET A 128 -20.75 -2.11 11.86
CA MET A 128 -21.00 -0.72 11.47
C MET A 128 -22.43 -0.58 10.96
N PHE A 129 -23.11 0.45 11.42
CA PHE A 129 -24.50 0.73 11.04
C PHE A 129 -24.64 2.21 10.63
N GLU A 130 -25.29 2.45 9.48
CA GLU A 130 -25.56 3.81 9.02
C GLU A 130 -26.60 4.46 9.94
N THR A 131 -26.27 5.63 10.48
CA THR A 131 -27.16 6.39 11.35
C THR A 131 -28.30 7.06 10.56
N GLY A 132 -29.18 7.79 11.23
CA GLY A 132 -30.20 8.58 10.54
C GLY A 132 -29.66 9.69 9.63
N GLU A 133 -28.37 9.99 9.70
CA GLU A 133 -27.67 10.91 8.81
C GLU A 133 -26.97 10.10 7.73
N LYS A 134 -27.25 10.42 6.47
CA LYS A 134 -26.72 9.70 5.30
C LYS A 134 -25.19 9.77 5.25
N GLY A 135 -24.56 8.59 5.18
CA GLY A 135 -23.09 8.48 5.12
C GLY A 135 -22.39 8.48 6.48
N VAL A 136 -23.10 8.59 7.59
CA VAL A 136 -22.53 8.52 8.94
C VAL A 136 -22.75 7.12 9.50
N PHE A 137 -21.67 6.41 9.80
CA PHE A 137 -21.68 5.06 10.36
C PHE A 137 -21.21 5.06 11.82
N GLU A 138 -21.84 4.23 12.64
CA GLU A 138 -21.43 4.02 14.03
C GLU A 138 -21.39 2.53 14.38
N PRO A 139 -20.48 2.08 15.25
CA PRO A 139 -20.40 0.69 15.68
C PRO A 139 -21.52 0.37 16.67
N GLN A 140 -22.31 -0.63 16.35
CA GLN A 140 -23.45 -1.08 17.14
C GLN A 140 -23.38 -2.57 17.43
N VAL A 141 -23.94 -3.00 18.57
CA VAL A 141 -24.12 -4.41 18.94
C VAL A 141 -25.53 -4.86 18.56
N TRP A 142 -25.61 -6.04 17.97
CA TRP A 142 -26.85 -6.64 17.50
C TRP A 142 -26.97 -8.08 17.97
N VAL A 143 -28.20 -8.61 18.07
CA VAL A 143 -28.43 -10.04 18.28
C VAL A 143 -28.21 -10.78 16.97
N ALA A 144 -27.35 -11.80 16.99
CA ALA A 144 -27.04 -12.59 15.82
C ALA A 144 -28.30 -13.26 15.26
N GLY A 145 -28.52 -13.16 13.95
CA GLY A 145 -29.69 -13.71 13.27
C GLY A 145 -30.95 -12.83 13.26
N GLU A 146 -31.02 -11.76 14.06
CA GLU A 146 -32.18 -10.86 14.09
C GLU A 146 -32.04 -9.63 13.19
N MET A 147 -30.87 -9.38 12.60
CA MET A 147 -30.54 -8.14 11.87
C MET A 147 -31.40 -7.86 10.62
N SER A 148 -32.05 -8.87 10.07
CA SER A 148 -32.91 -8.78 8.87
C SER A 148 -34.40 -8.72 9.18
N ALA A 149 -34.80 -8.78 10.45
CA ALA A 149 -36.21 -8.71 10.85
C ALA A 149 -36.76 -7.28 10.69
N ARG A 150 -38.04 -7.13 10.31
CA ARG A 150 -38.69 -5.81 10.14
C ARG A 150 -38.65 -4.91 11.39
N ASP A 151 -38.62 -5.55 12.58
CA ASP A 151 -38.60 -4.88 13.88
C ASP A 151 -37.24 -5.03 14.58
N ALA A 152 -36.18 -5.28 13.83
CA ALA A 152 -34.83 -5.42 14.37
C ALA A 152 -34.37 -4.10 15.02
N SER A 153 -33.90 -4.18 16.25
CA SER A 153 -33.31 -3.06 16.96
C SER A 153 -31.94 -3.43 17.51
N PRO A 154 -30.98 -2.51 17.52
CA PRO A 154 -29.66 -2.79 18.09
C PRO A 154 -29.74 -3.06 19.59
N ALA A 155 -28.84 -3.88 20.08
CA ALA A 155 -28.64 -4.14 21.51
C ALA A 155 -27.86 -3.01 22.20
N GLY A 156 -27.34 -2.05 21.45
CA GLY A 156 -26.70 -0.84 21.93
C GLY A 156 -25.66 -0.29 20.98
N LYS A 157 -25.12 0.89 21.34
CA LYS A 157 -24.02 1.53 20.63
C LYS A 157 -22.72 1.29 21.41
N ILE A 158 -21.64 0.98 20.72
CA ILE A 158 -20.30 0.88 21.31
C ILE A 158 -19.78 2.30 21.54
N GLU A 159 -19.53 2.65 22.80
CA GLU A 159 -18.97 3.95 23.18
C GLU A 159 -17.44 3.90 23.01
N ASP A 160 -16.85 4.99 22.54
CA ASP A 160 -15.38 5.15 22.39
C ASP A 160 -14.71 3.97 21.67
N ALA A 161 -15.32 3.49 20.58
CA ALA A 161 -14.78 2.37 19.81
C ALA A 161 -13.38 2.71 19.26
N PRO A 162 -12.36 1.90 19.55
CA PRO A 162 -11.00 2.17 19.10
C PRO A 162 -10.86 1.95 17.60
N PRO A 163 -9.90 2.61 16.95
CA PRO A 163 -9.68 2.52 15.51
C PRO A 163 -9.50 1.08 14.99
N GLU A 164 -8.89 0.20 15.80
CA GLU A 164 -8.65 -1.21 15.46
C GLU A 164 -9.98 -1.98 15.32
N LEU A 165 -10.94 -1.71 16.19
CA LEU A 165 -12.27 -2.31 16.09
C LEU A 165 -13.02 -1.81 14.87
N ILE A 166 -12.97 -0.51 14.58
CA ILE A 166 -13.61 0.09 13.41
C ILE A 166 -13.02 -0.51 12.13
N ALA A 167 -11.70 -0.63 12.04
CA ALA A 167 -11.02 -1.26 10.92
C ALA A 167 -11.44 -2.73 10.75
N ALA A 168 -11.49 -3.49 11.83
CA ALA A 168 -11.90 -4.89 11.81
C ALA A 168 -13.38 -5.06 11.42
N LEU A 169 -14.28 -4.18 11.86
CA LEU A 169 -15.70 -4.20 11.48
C LEU A 169 -15.90 -3.85 10.00
N ASN A 170 -15.15 -2.88 9.49
CA ASN A 170 -15.19 -2.53 8.07
C ASN A 170 -14.66 -3.67 7.17
N ALA A 171 -13.69 -4.45 7.66
CA ALA A 171 -13.11 -5.57 6.95
C ALA A 171 -13.99 -6.82 6.98
N LYS A 172 -14.49 -7.21 8.17
CA LYS A 172 -15.23 -8.47 8.39
C LYS A 172 -16.76 -8.30 8.30
N GLY A 173 -17.27 -7.08 8.32
CA GLY A 173 -18.69 -6.74 8.34
C GLY A 173 -19.36 -6.98 9.69
N THR A 174 -19.08 -8.10 10.36
CA THR A 174 -19.57 -8.43 11.70
C THR A 174 -18.50 -9.15 12.51
N ILE A 175 -18.43 -8.85 13.80
CA ILE A 175 -17.49 -9.49 14.76
C ILE A 175 -18.31 -10.02 15.94
N PRO A 176 -18.18 -11.31 16.32
CA PRO A 176 -18.78 -11.83 17.54
C PRO A 176 -18.28 -11.07 18.78
N VAL A 177 -19.18 -10.76 19.70
CA VAL A 177 -18.84 -10.10 20.96
C VAL A 177 -19.51 -10.83 22.14
N GLU A 178 -18.82 -10.85 23.27
CA GLU A 178 -19.31 -11.50 24.48
C GLU A 178 -19.69 -10.45 25.53
N PRO A 179 -20.93 -10.43 26.04
CA PRO A 179 -21.29 -9.54 27.13
C PRO A 179 -20.63 -10.02 28.43
N THR A 180 -19.96 -9.10 29.13
CA THR A 180 -19.15 -9.44 30.32
C THR A 180 -19.76 -8.93 31.62
N ASN A 181 -20.25 -7.69 31.63
CA ASN A 181 -20.66 -7.02 32.87
C ASN A 181 -21.83 -6.06 32.64
N VAL A 182 -22.67 -5.86 33.63
CA VAL A 182 -23.73 -4.86 33.64
C VAL A 182 -23.27 -3.64 34.41
N LEU A 183 -23.33 -2.46 33.80
CA LEU A 183 -22.94 -1.19 34.39
C LEU A 183 -24.10 -0.42 34.95
N THR A 184 -23.82 0.51 35.87
CA THR A 184 -24.81 1.47 36.38
C THR A 184 -25.27 2.41 35.27
N GLY A 185 -26.57 2.80 35.27
CA GLY A 185 -27.10 3.74 34.27
C GLY A 185 -27.64 3.14 32.99
N GLY A 186 -27.72 1.79 32.88
CA GLY A 186 -28.34 1.10 31.73
C GLY A 186 -27.36 0.87 30.56
N ALA A 187 -26.09 0.65 30.85
CA ALA A 187 -25.07 0.22 29.92
C ALA A 187 -24.52 -1.15 30.34
N TYR A 188 -23.78 -1.81 29.47
CA TYR A 188 -23.05 -3.06 29.76
C TYR A 188 -21.69 -3.07 29.04
N GLU A 189 -20.84 -3.99 29.46
CA GLU A 189 -19.54 -4.21 28.83
C GLU A 189 -19.59 -5.42 27.92
N ILE A 190 -18.83 -5.35 26.83
CA ILE A 190 -18.56 -6.46 25.94
C ILE A 190 -17.06 -6.73 25.85
N ALA A 191 -16.71 -8.01 25.76
CA ALA A 191 -15.39 -8.45 25.33
C ALA A 191 -15.39 -8.66 23.83
N VAL A 192 -14.47 -8.05 23.15
CA VAL A 192 -14.23 -8.22 21.71
C VAL A 192 -12.90 -8.91 21.54
N ALA A 193 -12.89 -10.13 21.03
CA ALA A 193 -11.67 -10.77 20.57
C ALA A 193 -11.35 -10.18 19.18
N LEU A 194 -10.50 -9.18 19.14
CA LEU A 194 -9.87 -8.79 17.89
C LEU A 194 -8.79 -9.84 17.63
N GLU A 195 -9.08 -10.77 16.73
CA GLU A 195 -8.01 -11.58 16.15
C GLU A 195 -7.07 -10.59 15.45
N SER A 196 -6.00 -10.20 16.12
CA SER A 196 -4.87 -9.63 15.42
C SER A 196 -4.34 -10.72 14.53
N SER A 197 -4.34 -10.51 13.22
CA SER A 197 -3.67 -11.40 12.28
C SER A 197 -2.24 -11.58 12.78
N SER A 198 -1.88 -12.79 13.21
CA SER A 198 -0.49 -13.01 13.59
C SER A 198 0.34 -13.14 12.32
N MET A 199 1.61 -12.76 12.37
CA MET A 199 2.52 -12.95 11.24
C MET A 199 2.57 -14.43 10.81
N ASP A 200 2.35 -15.35 11.73
CA ASP A 200 2.35 -16.80 11.50
C ASP A 200 1.33 -17.25 10.47
N GLU A 201 0.18 -16.56 10.41
CA GLU A 201 -0.88 -16.82 9.43
C GLU A 201 -0.34 -16.75 7.98
N PHE A 202 0.67 -15.90 7.74
CA PHE A 202 1.22 -15.65 6.40
C PHE A 202 2.48 -16.43 6.07
N PHE A 203 3.04 -17.21 7.02
CA PHE A 203 4.35 -17.88 6.82
C PHE A 203 4.35 -18.83 5.61
N SER A 204 3.28 -19.58 5.40
CA SER A 204 3.18 -20.51 4.26
C SER A 204 3.25 -19.77 2.91
N ASP A 205 2.48 -18.69 2.74
CA ASP A 205 2.50 -17.89 1.50
C ASP A 205 3.84 -17.17 1.33
N MET A 206 4.41 -16.65 2.42
CA MET A 206 5.73 -16.00 2.40
C MET A 206 6.84 -16.97 1.98
N GLU A 207 6.81 -18.21 2.48
CA GLU A 207 7.73 -19.25 2.04
C GLU A 207 7.59 -19.56 0.56
N GLU A 208 6.38 -19.60 0.04
CA GLU A 208 6.13 -19.86 -1.37
C GLU A 208 6.69 -18.75 -2.26
N VAL A 209 6.57 -17.48 -1.86
CA VAL A 209 7.21 -16.35 -2.52
C VAL A 209 8.73 -16.49 -2.55
N ILE A 210 9.32 -16.94 -1.44
CA ILE A 210 10.76 -17.17 -1.33
C ILE A 210 11.18 -18.36 -2.21
N LYS A 211 10.43 -19.48 -2.16
CA LYS A 211 10.67 -20.68 -2.98
C LYS A 211 10.65 -20.39 -4.46
N LYS A 212 9.71 -19.55 -4.91
CA LYS A 212 9.63 -19.09 -6.31
C LYS A 212 10.74 -18.11 -6.70
N GLY A 213 11.62 -17.73 -5.77
CA GLY A 213 12.70 -16.78 -6.04
C GLY A 213 12.22 -15.38 -6.40
N ILE A 214 11.04 -14.99 -5.89
CA ILE A 214 10.43 -13.69 -6.17
C ILE A 214 11.08 -12.61 -5.30
N MET A 215 11.32 -12.93 -4.00
CA MET A 215 11.75 -11.97 -3.02
C MET A 215 12.49 -12.61 -1.85
N GLN A 216 13.40 -11.86 -1.22
CA GLN A 216 14.08 -12.28 -0.01
C GLN A 216 13.15 -12.20 1.21
N ALA A 217 13.37 -13.07 2.19
CA ALA A 217 12.58 -13.16 3.42
C ALA A 217 12.43 -11.81 4.15
N ARG A 218 13.50 -11.00 4.22
CA ARG A 218 13.47 -9.67 4.84
C ARG A 218 12.48 -8.73 4.14
N ASP A 219 12.48 -8.76 2.82
CA ASP A 219 11.70 -7.81 2.02
C ASP A 219 10.21 -8.17 2.04
N ILE A 220 9.89 -9.47 2.02
CA ILE A 220 8.49 -9.90 2.13
C ILE A 220 7.94 -9.67 3.53
N LYS A 221 8.73 -9.97 4.59
CA LYS A 221 8.34 -9.66 5.98
C LYS A 221 8.02 -8.17 6.15
N ALA A 222 8.85 -7.28 5.59
CA ALA A 222 8.63 -5.84 5.66
C ALA A 222 7.31 -5.41 5.00
N ARG A 223 6.90 -6.05 3.89
CA ARG A 223 5.62 -5.75 3.22
C ARG A 223 4.43 -6.25 4.02
N VAL A 224 4.51 -7.49 4.52
CA VAL A 224 3.43 -8.05 5.35
C VAL A 224 3.26 -7.26 6.64
N THR A 225 4.36 -6.94 7.36
CA THR A 225 4.32 -6.08 8.55
C THR A 225 3.64 -4.75 8.26
N TYR A 226 4.04 -4.08 7.17
CA TYR A 226 3.41 -2.82 6.78
C TYR A 226 1.90 -2.97 6.52
N LEU A 227 1.46 -4.01 5.79
CA LEU A 227 0.04 -4.25 5.51
C LEU A 227 -0.76 -4.49 6.79
N MET A 228 -0.21 -5.27 7.73
CA MET A 228 -0.83 -5.50 9.05
C MET A 228 -0.95 -4.20 9.86
N GLU A 229 0.12 -3.39 9.91
CA GLU A 229 0.14 -2.09 10.58
C GLU A 229 -0.87 -1.10 9.98
N GLN A 230 -1.17 -1.23 8.69
CA GLN A 230 -2.21 -0.43 8.02
C GLN A 230 -3.61 -1.02 8.19
N GLY A 231 -3.79 -2.12 8.91
CA GLY A 231 -5.10 -2.75 9.13
C GLY A 231 -5.69 -3.38 7.86
N VAL A 232 -4.85 -3.79 6.90
CA VAL A 232 -5.32 -4.49 5.70
C VAL A 232 -5.82 -5.88 6.10
N PRO A 233 -7.01 -6.31 5.64
CA PRO A 233 -7.57 -7.62 6.00
C PRO A 233 -6.67 -8.79 5.61
N SER A 234 -6.58 -9.83 6.45
CA SER A 234 -5.78 -11.04 6.22
C SER A 234 -6.06 -11.67 4.85
N THR A 235 -7.33 -11.79 4.47
CA THR A 235 -7.73 -12.35 3.17
C THR A 235 -7.11 -11.58 1.99
N LEU A 236 -6.99 -10.28 2.12
CA LEU A 236 -6.36 -9.45 1.09
C LEU A 236 -4.83 -9.58 1.13
N ILE A 237 -4.22 -9.72 2.31
CA ILE A 237 -2.78 -9.98 2.46
C ILE A 237 -2.42 -11.32 1.80
N HIS A 238 -3.18 -12.38 2.04
CA HIS A 238 -3.04 -13.67 1.34
C HIS A 238 -3.14 -13.49 -0.19
N GLY A 239 -4.15 -12.76 -0.67
CA GLY A 239 -4.31 -12.46 -2.09
C GLY A 239 -3.12 -11.71 -2.68
N VAL A 240 -2.55 -10.75 -1.94
CA VAL A 240 -1.33 -10.03 -2.34
C VAL A 240 -0.16 -11.00 -2.47
N LEU A 241 0.10 -11.83 -1.47
CA LEU A 241 1.21 -12.79 -1.47
C LEU A 241 1.10 -13.81 -2.62
N GLN A 242 -0.09 -14.37 -2.81
CA GLN A 242 -0.35 -15.35 -3.88
C GLN A 242 -0.28 -14.75 -5.29
N SER A 243 -0.58 -13.46 -5.44
CA SER A 243 -0.49 -12.74 -6.71
C SER A 243 0.94 -12.32 -7.10
N MET A 244 1.89 -12.34 -6.15
CA MET A 244 3.26 -11.90 -6.42
C MET A 244 3.94 -12.77 -7.47
N LYS A 245 4.60 -12.10 -8.40
CA LYS A 245 5.39 -12.72 -9.47
C LYS A 245 6.80 -12.15 -9.51
N CYS A 246 7.70 -12.84 -10.19
CA CYS A 246 9.00 -12.28 -10.54
C CYS A 246 8.80 -11.02 -11.36
N ASN A 247 9.61 -10.02 -11.10
CA ASN A 247 9.62 -8.81 -11.91
C ASN A 247 10.55 -9.01 -13.12
N ASP A 248 9.96 -9.39 -14.24
CA ASP A 248 10.69 -9.67 -15.48
C ASP A 248 10.70 -8.46 -16.44
N THR A 249 10.25 -7.28 -15.97
CA THR A 249 10.19 -6.07 -16.81
C THR A 249 11.55 -5.46 -17.12
N GLY A 250 12.59 -5.84 -16.39
CA GLY A 250 13.91 -5.21 -16.43
C GLY A 250 14.00 -3.89 -15.64
N ALA A 251 12.87 -3.36 -15.18
CA ALA A 251 12.83 -2.15 -14.37
C ALA A 251 12.82 -2.49 -12.86
N VAL A 252 13.29 -1.55 -12.05
CA VAL A 252 13.36 -1.74 -10.59
C VAL A 252 12.02 -1.45 -9.94
N VAL A 253 11.60 -2.29 -9.00
CA VAL A 253 10.46 -1.99 -8.12
C VAL A 253 10.86 -0.90 -7.12
N ILE A 254 10.25 0.25 -7.24
CA ILE A 254 10.60 1.43 -6.43
C ILE A 254 9.86 1.37 -5.10
N LYS A 255 10.62 1.33 -4.00
CA LYS A 255 10.07 1.62 -2.67
C LYS A 255 10.02 3.15 -2.50
N PRO A 256 8.84 3.76 -2.30
CA PRO A 256 8.77 5.19 -2.05
C PRO A 256 9.48 5.54 -0.73
N LYS A 257 10.02 6.75 -0.64
CA LYS A 257 10.67 7.24 0.60
C LYS A 257 9.72 7.15 1.79
N GLN A 258 8.45 7.41 1.54
CA GLN A 258 7.36 7.23 2.48
C GLN A 258 6.32 6.30 1.89
N LEU A 259 5.89 5.32 2.68
CA LEU A 259 4.72 4.50 2.38
C LEU A 259 3.44 5.28 2.72
N PHE A 260 2.38 4.99 1.99
CA PHE A 260 1.08 5.62 2.23
C PHE A 260 0.55 5.20 3.61
N LEU A 261 0.08 6.17 4.40
CA LEU A 261 -0.55 5.91 5.69
C LEU A 261 -2.07 5.84 5.49
N GLN A 262 -2.62 4.67 5.74
CA GLN A 262 -4.05 4.46 5.61
C GLN A 262 -4.80 5.07 6.79
N ASN A 263 -5.90 5.77 6.49
CA ASN A 263 -6.90 6.13 7.48
C ASN A 263 -7.89 4.96 7.65
N ALA A 264 -8.30 4.67 8.87
CA ALA A 264 -9.23 3.58 9.17
C ALA A 264 -10.63 3.79 8.55
N GLU A 265 -11.04 5.04 8.33
CA GLU A 265 -12.36 5.36 7.76
C GLU A 265 -12.40 5.13 6.26
N ASP A 266 -11.36 5.53 5.50
CA ASP A 266 -11.38 5.57 4.04
C ASP A 266 -10.83 4.31 3.37
N ASN A 267 -9.91 3.61 4.04
CA ASN A 267 -9.32 2.34 3.58
C ASN A 267 -8.76 2.39 2.14
N TYR A 268 -8.16 3.52 1.73
CA TYR A 268 -7.70 3.74 0.34
C TYR A 268 -6.70 2.70 -0.14
N LEU A 269 -5.70 2.34 0.71
CA LEU A 269 -4.72 1.30 0.37
C LEU A 269 -5.41 -0.05 0.15
N THR A 270 -6.29 -0.45 1.06
CA THR A 270 -7.07 -1.69 0.99
C THR A 270 -7.93 -1.74 -0.29
N ARG A 271 -8.62 -0.65 -0.60
CA ARG A 271 -9.46 -0.53 -1.82
C ARG A 271 -8.62 -0.63 -3.09
N CYS A 272 -7.49 0.09 -3.15
CA CYS A 272 -6.59 0.02 -4.30
C CYS A 272 -6.01 -1.37 -4.51
N LEU A 273 -5.56 -2.05 -3.45
CA LEU A 273 -5.08 -3.43 -3.52
C LEU A 273 -6.17 -4.37 -4.03
N GLY A 274 -7.38 -4.27 -3.48
CA GLY A 274 -8.52 -5.11 -3.89
C GLY A 274 -8.87 -4.92 -5.37
N TYR A 275 -8.99 -3.69 -5.86
CA TYR A 275 -9.27 -3.43 -7.26
C TYR A 275 -8.12 -3.84 -8.18
N HIS A 276 -6.87 -3.65 -7.76
CA HIS A 276 -5.72 -4.11 -8.53
C HIS A 276 -5.74 -5.64 -8.71
N LEU A 277 -5.95 -6.40 -7.63
CA LEU A 277 -6.07 -7.86 -7.67
C LEU A 277 -7.29 -8.32 -8.48
N ALA A 278 -8.39 -7.57 -8.46
CA ALA A 278 -9.56 -7.80 -9.30
C ALA A 278 -9.35 -7.44 -10.78
N GLY A 279 -8.15 -7.04 -11.18
CA GLY A 279 -7.83 -6.74 -12.58
C GLY A 279 -8.30 -5.38 -13.07
N LYS A 280 -8.65 -4.45 -12.19
CA LYS A 280 -9.23 -3.15 -12.55
C LYS A 280 -8.17 -2.07 -12.69
N ASN A 281 -8.33 -1.21 -13.70
CA ASN A 281 -7.59 0.05 -13.78
C ASN A 281 -8.19 1.06 -12.78
N ILE A 282 -7.35 1.91 -12.20
CA ILE A 282 -7.74 2.77 -11.08
C ILE A 282 -7.42 4.23 -11.41
N ARG A 283 -8.39 5.10 -11.12
CA ARG A 283 -8.22 6.55 -11.22
C ARG A 283 -8.33 7.18 -9.84
N LEU A 284 -7.24 7.79 -9.38
CA LEU A 284 -7.17 8.51 -8.13
C LEU A 284 -7.53 9.98 -8.36
N VAL A 285 -8.55 10.46 -7.69
CA VAL A 285 -9.05 11.83 -7.77
C VAL A 285 -8.85 12.50 -6.42
N GLY A 286 -8.43 13.75 -6.41
CA GLY A 286 -8.27 14.50 -5.17
C GLY A 286 -7.34 15.69 -5.33
N GLU A 287 -7.21 16.49 -4.30
CA GLU A 287 -6.42 17.71 -4.29
C GLU A 287 -4.91 17.46 -4.46
N LYS A 288 -4.19 18.52 -4.81
CA LYS A 288 -2.72 18.49 -4.89
C LYS A 288 -2.14 18.21 -3.49
N GLY A 289 -1.31 17.17 -3.39
CA GLY A 289 -0.73 16.79 -2.11
C GLY A 289 -1.51 15.73 -1.32
N ALA A 290 -2.68 15.29 -1.75
CA ALA A 290 -3.48 14.23 -1.11
C ALA A 290 -2.80 12.84 -1.09
N GLY A 291 -1.58 12.71 -1.62
CA GLY A 291 -0.84 11.45 -1.57
C GLY A 291 -1.15 10.46 -2.70
N LYS A 292 -1.83 10.88 -3.77
CA LYS A 292 -2.19 10.02 -4.92
C LYS A 292 -1.01 9.20 -5.43
N ASN A 293 0.09 9.84 -5.78
CA ASN A 293 1.28 9.16 -6.30
C ASN A 293 1.95 8.27 -5.24
N THR A 294 1.99 8.72 -3.97
CA THR A 294 2.49 7.90 -2.87
C THR A 294 1.70 6.61 -2.74
N LEU A 295 0.37 6.67 -2.88
CA LEU A 295 -0.50 5.51 -2.84
C LEU A 295 -0.21 4.54 -4.00
N VAL A 296 -0.09 5.04 -5.25
CA VAL A 296 0.26 4.21 -6.43
C VAL A 296 1.60 3.51 -6.21
N TYR A 297 2.66 4.26 -5.85
CA TYR A 297 3.98 3.67 -5.60
C TYR A 297 3.97 2.67 -4.46
N THR A 298 3.19 2.92 -3.40
CA THR A 298 3.06 1.99 -2.27
C THR A 298 2.39 0.69 -2.69
N VAL A 299 1.29 0.75 -3.44
CA VAL A 299 0.59 -0.43 -3.95
C VAL A 299 1.51 -1.24 -4.87
N CYS A 300 2.20 -0.59 -5.82
CA CYS A 300 3.14 -1.26 -6.72
C CYS A 300 4.30 -1.90 -5.94
N TRP A 301 4.85 -1.21 -4.94
CA TRP A 301 5.90 -1.78 -4.09
C TRP A 301 5.38 -3.00 -3.32
N VAL A 302 4.21 -2.93 -2.71
CA VAL A 302 3.58 -4.04 -1.97
C VAL A 302 3.42 -5.26 -2.88
N LEU A 303 2.94 -5.08 -4.11
CA LEU A 303 2.67 -6.13 -5.10
C LEU A 303 3.91 -6.60 -5.88
N ASN A 304 5.09 -6.08 -5.58
CA ASN A 304 6.32 -6.34 -6.33
C ASN A 304 6.23 -5.96 -7.82
N LYS A 305 5.51 -4.88 -8.14
CA LYS A 305 5.31 -4.37 -9.50
C LYS A 305 6.28 -3.25 -9.85
N ALA A 306 6.94 -3.34 -10.98
CA ALA A 306 7.60 -2.19 -11.57
C ALA A 306 6.56 -1.19 -12.09
N LEU A 307 6.88 0.10 -12.02
CA LEU A 307 5.98 1.19 -12.40
C LEU A 307 6.70 2.19 -13.31
N THR A 308 6.09 2.49 -14.44
CA THR A 308 6.48 3.63 -15.29
C THR A 308 5.48 4.77 -15.12
N ARG A 309 5.98 5.99 -14.99
CA ARG A 309 5.17 7.20 -14.83
C ARG A 309 5.33 8.11 -16.03
N ILE A 310 4.21 8.59 -16.56
CA ILE A 310 4.14 9.66 -17.55
C ILE A 310 3.32 10.82 -16.98
N GLN A 311 3.79 12.04 -17.20
CA GLN A 311 3.08 13.27 -16.86
C GLN A 311 2.19 13.68 -18.02
N GLY A 312 0.88 13.69 -17.83
CA GLY A 312 -0.06 14.22 -18.80
C GLY A 312 0.04 15.74 -18.88
N ASN A 313 0.00 16.26 -20.10
CA ASN A 313 -0.04 17.70 -20.38
C ASN A 313 -0.69 17.95 -21.74
N SER A 314 -0.99 19.22 -22.02
CA SER A 314 -1.64 19.64 -23.28
C SER A 314 -0.79 19.47 -24.54
N ASP A 315 0.52 19.31 -24.38
CA ASP A 315 1.46 19.18 -25.51
C ASP A 315 1.78 17.73 -25.82
N MET A 316 1.39 16.81 -24.93
CA MET A 316 1.57 15.37 -25.12
C MET A 316 0.97 14.90 -26.45
N ASP A 317 1.73 14.12 -27.19
CA ASP A 317 1.31 13.54 -28.46
C ASP A 317 1.32 11.99 -28.44
N LYS A 318 0.97 11.39 -29.59
CA LYS A 318 0.91 9.94 -29.72
C LYS A 318 2.29 9.28 -29.62
N ILE A 319 3.36 10.00 -29.98
CA ILE A 319 4.72 9.50 -29.94
C ILE A 319 5.17 9.34 -28.49
N ASP A 320 4.81 10.29 -27.62
CA ASP A 320 5.13 10.21 -26.19
C ASP A 320 4.50 8.97 -25.53
N LEU A 321 3.29 8.59 -25.97
CA LEU A 321 2.56 7.47 -25.38
C LEU A 321 2.89 6.12 -26.05
N LEU A 322 2.97 6.06 -27.37
CA LEU A 322 3.12 4.81 -28.12
C LEU A 322 4.57 4.52 -28.51
N GLY A 323 5.38 5.55 -28.72
CA GLY A 323 6.71 5.45 -29.31
C GLY A 323 6.73 6.01 -30.73
N GLY A 324 7.89 5.97 -31.36
CA GLY A 324 8.11 6.59 -32.67
C GLY A 324 9.25 5.93 -33.46
N GLN A 325 9.53 6.54 -34.62
CA GLN A 325 10.65 6.11 -35.46
C GLN A 325 11.97 6.54 -34.83
N ALA A 326 12.88 5.60 -34.64
CA ALA A 326 14.25 5.82 -34.21
C ALA A 326 15.22 5.42 -35.32
N LEU A 327 16.39 6.06 -35.35
CA LEU A 327 17.47 5.78 -36.30
C LEU A 327 18.71 5.35 -35.52
N ASP A 328 19.24 4.19 -35.84
CA ASP A 328 20.50 3.72 -35.31
C ASP A 328 21.46 3.25 -36.45
N ASP A 329 22.56 2.62 -36.09
CA ASP A 329 23.55 2.09 -37.06
C ASP A 329 23.01 0.99 -37.98
N HIS A 330 21.83 0.41 -37.65
CA HIS A 330 21.15 -0.63 -38.44
C HIS A 330 20.01 -0.10 -39.31
N GLY A 331 19.73 1.22 -39.23
CA GLY A 331 18.70 1.89 -40.02
C GLY A 331 17.54 2.43 -39.19
N THR A 332 16.44 2.72 -39.88
CA THR A 332 15.23 3.24 -39.22
C THR A 332 14.37 2.08 -38.72
N HIS A 333 14.02 2.13 -37.43
CA HIS A 333 13.12 1.17 -36.80
C HIS A 333 12.12 1.90 -35.90
N PHE A 334 11.04 1.22 -35.51
CA PHE A 334 10.08 1.76 -34.56
C PHE A 334 10.50 1.38 -33.13
N GLU A 335 10.65 2.39 -32.25
CA GLU A 335 10.94 2.20 -30.82
C GLU A 335 9.68 2.47 -30.01
N LEU A 336 9.26 1.48 -29.21
CA LEU A 336 8.12 1.62 -28.32
C LEU A 336 8.47 2.54 -27.15
N SER A 337 7.49 3.29 -26.68
CA SER A 337 7.65 4.07 -25.44
C SER A 337 7.82 3.15 -24.23
N SER A 338 8.49 3.65 -23.20
CA SER A 338 8.63 2.93 -21.93
C SER A 338 7.27 2.62 -21.27
N PHE A 339 6.22 3.40 -21.56
CA PHE A 339 4.85 3.18 -21.12
C PHE A 339 4.28 1.89 -21.74
N ILE A 340 4.39 1.76 -23.06
CA ILE A 340 3.90 0.57 -23.78
C ILE A 340 4.72 -0.67 -23.41
N GLU A 341 6.04 -0.54 -23.39
CA GLU A 341 6.91 -1.66 -23.00
C GLU A 341 6.58 -2.18 -21.60
N MET A 342 6.34 -1.30 -20.63
CA MET A 342 5.98 -1.68 -19.28
C MET A 342 4.67 -2.46 -19.26
N LEU A 343 3.65 -2.00 -19.99
CA LEU A 343 2.36 -2.67 -20.12
C LEU A 343 2.47 -4.07 -20.76
N MET A 344 3.35 -4.23 -21.74
CA MET A 344 3.59 -5.53 -22.40
C MET A 344 4.34 -6.53 -21.52
N LYS A 345 5.21 -6.03 -20.64
CA LYS A 345 6.09 -6.85 -19.78
C LYS A 345 5.47 -7.20 -18.42
N GLY A 346 4.24 -6.80 -18.14
CA GLY A 346 3.55 -7.13 -16.89
C GLY A 346 3.76 -6.15 -15.73
N GLY A 347 4.43 -5.02 -15.96
CA GLY A 347 4.52 -3.93 -15.01
C GLY A 347 3.30 -3.01 -15.08
N ASP A 348 3.20 -2.09 -14.14
CA ASP A 348 2.13 -1.09 -14.09
C ASP A 348 2.59 0.24 -14.70
N VAL A 349 1.64 1.04 -15.11
CA VAL A 349 1.90 2.40 -15.59
C VAL A 349 0.99 3.40 -14.90
N VAL A 350 1.46 4.63 -14.70
CA VAL A 350 0.63 5.73 -14.22
C VAL A 350 0.70 6.93 -15.14
N LEU A 351 -0.46 7.39 -15.57
CA LEU A 351 -0.64 8.67 -16.26
C LEU A 351 -1.10 9.71 -15.24
N ASP A 352 -0.17 10.59 -14.89
CA ASP A 352 -0.45 11.71 -13.99
C ASP A 352 -1.23 12.80 -14.76
N GLU A 353 -2.20 13.44 -14.06
CA GLU A 353 -3.00 14.54 -14.61
C GLU A 353 -3.71 14.17 -15.93
N ILE A 354 -4.39 13.01 -15.94
CA ILE A 354 -5.10 12.48 -17.11
C ILE A 354 -6.10 13.50 -17.72
N ASN A 355 -6.62 14.42 -16.91
CA ASN A 355 -7.52 15.48 -17.35
C ASN A 355 -6.82 16.65 -18.07
N SER A 356 -5.48 16.63 -18.17
CA SER A 356 -4.70 17.61 -18.92
C SER A 356 -4.30 17.13 -20.32
N VAL A 357 -4.57 15.87 -20.68
CA VAL A 357 -4.21 15.33 -22.00
C VAL A 357 -5.25 15.65 -23.07
N LYS A 358 -4.81 15.67 -24.33
CA LYS A 358 -5.69 15.85 -25.49
C LYS A 358 -6.67 14.68 -25.65
N PRO A 359 -7.85 14.89 -26.24
CA PRO A 359 -8.82 13.82 -26.51
C PRO A 359 -8.26 12.64 -27.30
N GLU A 360 -7.33 12.89 -28.24
CA GLU A 360 -6.69 11.86 -29.06
C GLU A 360 -5.85 10.88 -28.23
N ILE A 361 -5.21 11.36 -27.16
CA ILE A 361 -4.45 10.54 -26.21
C ILE A 361 -5.42 9.71 -25.35
N ALA A 362 -6.52 10.31 -24.92
CA ALA A 362 -7.56 9.60 -24.17
C ALA A 362 -8.15 8.42 -24.95
N ILE A 363 -8.32 8.54 -26.29
CA ILE A 363 -8.79 7.44 -27.15
C ILE A 363 -7.82 6.26 -27.17
N ILE A 364 -6.51 6.51 -27.19
CA ILE A 364 -5.49 5.45 -27.12
C ILE A 364 -5.60 4.69 -25.80
N LEU A 365 -5.76 5.44 -24.70
CA LEU A 365 -5.96 4.84 -23.38
C LEU A 365 -7.22 3.98 -23.30
N HIS A 366 -8.30 4.32 -24.03
CA HIS A 366 -9.49 3.47 -24.12
C HIS A 366 -9.14 2.07 -24.63
N SER A 367 -8.41 1.98 -25.74
CA SER A 367 -8.06 0.69 -26.36
C SER A 367 -7.18 -0.16 -25.44
N LEU A 368 -6.26 0.48 -24.72
CA LEU A 368 -5.36 -0.21 -23.77
C LEU A 368 -6.08 -0.61 -22.48
N ALA A 369 -7.08 0.14 -22.04
CA ALA A 369 -7.82 -0.06 -20.79
C ALA A 369 -9.10 -0.89 -20.96
N ASP A 370 -9.55 -1.14 -22.19
CA ASP A 370 -10.75 -1.90 -22.54
C ASP A 370 -10.52 -3.42 -22.37
N ASP A 371 -11.57 -4.22 -22.50
CA ASP A 371 -11.51 -5.69 -22.37
C ASP A 371 -10.57 -6.34 -23.40
N ALA A 372 -10.49 -5.77 -24.60
CA ALA A 372 -9.56 -6.23 -25.64
C ALA A 372 -8.08 -6.01 -25.26
N ARG A 373 -7.77 -5.04 -24.41
CA ARG A 373 -6.43 -4.72 -23.90
C ARG A 373 -5.36 -4.71 -24.98
N SER A 374 -5.70 -4.19 -26.16
CA SER A 374 -4.80 -4.21 -27.30
C SER A 374 -5.01 -2.99 -28.21
N ILE A 375 -3.97 -2.60 -28.91
CA ILE A 375 -3.99 -1.52 -29.89
C ILE A 375 -3.05 -1.85 -31.05
N GLU A 376 -3.43 -1.45 -32.27
CA GLU A 376 -2.54 -1.44 -33.41
C GLU A 376 -1.70 -0.17 -33.41
N VAL A 377 -0.38 -0.31 -33.39
CA VAL A 377 0.59 0.80 -33.42
C VAL A 377 1.15 0.88 -34.85
N PRO A 378 0.85 1.97 -35.60
CA PRO A 378 1.34 2.13 -36.97
C PRO A 378 2.86 2.10 -37.03
N GLY A 379 3.41 1.19 -37.86
CA GLY A 379 4.86 1.01 -38.01
C GLY A 379 5.49 -0.01 -37.06
N TYR A 380 4.72 -0.50 -36.06
CA TYR A 380 5.16 -1.57 -35.16
C TYR A 380 4.30 -2.83 -35.28
N GLY A 381 2.96 -2.68 -35.29
CA GLY A 381 2.01 -3.79 -35.27
C GLY A 381 1.13 -3.81 -34.04
N PHE A 382 0.58 -4.98 -33.70
CA PHE A 382 -0.29 -5.12 -32.54
C PHE A 382 0.48 -5.14 -31.23
N VAL A 383 0.04 -4.33 -30.28
CA VAL A 383 0.48 -4.31 -28.89
C VAL A 383 -0.64 -4.87 -28.02
N THR A 384 -0.32 -5.85 -27.19
CA THR A 384 -1.26 -6.43 -26.22
C THR A 384 -0.76 -6.16 -24.81
N VAL A 385 -1.63 -5.62 -23.96
CA VAL A 385 -1.34 -5.36 -22.56
C VAL A 385 -1.30 -6.68 -21.79
N HIS A 386 -0.23 -6.90 -21.06
CA HIS A 386 -0.07 -8.11 -20.24
C HIS A 386 -1.22 -8.24 -19.22
N PRO A 387 -1.77 -9.44 -18.97
CA PRO A 387 -2.87 -9.65 -18.04
C PRO A 387 -2.63 -9.10 -16.63
N ASP A 388 -1.39 -9.12 -16.19
CA ASP A 388 -1.00 -8.64 -14.85
C ASP A 388 -0.78 -7.12 -14.78
N SER A 389 -0.72 -6.40 -15.91
CA SER A 389 -0.50 -4.96 -15.93
C SER A 389 -1.77 -4.18 -15.60
N ARG A 390 -1.61 -3.06 -14.91
CA ARG A 390 -2.69 -2.10 -14.63
C ARG A 390 -2.30 -0.70 -15.07
N ILE A 391 -3.30 0.03 -15.53
CA ILE A 391 -3.17 1.45 -15.84
C ILE A 391 -3.74 2.23 -14.65
N TRP A 392 -2.91 3.07 -14.07
CA TRP A 392 -3.29 4.04 -13.08
C TRP A 392 -3.45 5.41 -13.73
N ALA A 393 -4.40 6.18 -13.27
CA ALA A 393 -4.55 7.57 -13.64
C ALA A 393 -4.65 8.42 -12.38
N THR A 394 -4.10 9.63 -12.40
CA THR A 394 -4.36 10.62 -11.36
C THR A 394 -5.01 11.85 -11.97
N MET A 395 -5.85 12.53 -11.21
CA MET A 395 -6.40 13.82 -11.59
C MET A 395 -6.64 14.72 -10.38
N ASN A 396 -6.62 16.03 -10.64
CA ASN A 396 -7.02 17.06 -9.70
C ASN A 396 -8.36 17.62 -10.17
N GLU A 397 -9.36 17.73 -9.28
CA GLU A 397 -10.72 18.15 -9.67
C GLU A 397 -10.84 19.63 -10.05
N GLU A 398 -10.04 20.50 -9.44
CA GLU A 398 -10.25 21.96 -9.50
C GLU A 398 -9.08 22.73 -10.13
N TYR A 399 -8.37 22.17 -11.10
CA TYR A 399 -7.28 22.92 -11.71
C TYR A 399 -7.78 23.76 -12.91
N VAL A 400 -7.50 25.06 -12.86
CA VAL A 400 -7.80 25.98 -13.98
C VAL A 400 -7.06 25.52 -15.23
N GLY A 401 -7.80 25.19 -16.29
CA GLY A 401 -7.24 24.71 -17.56
C GLY A 401 -7.32 23.20 -17.78
N THR A 402 -7.92 22.43 -16.84
CA THR A 402 -8.19 21.01 -17.05
C THR A 402 -9.61 20.80 -17.61
N GLY A 403 -9.72 19.92 -18.61
CA GLY A 403 -11.01 19.54 -19.19
C GLY A 403 -11.74 18.49 -18.34
N MET A 404 -13.05 18.36 -18.52
CA MET A 404 -13.77 17.19 -18.02
C MET A 404 -13.28 15.95 -18.77
N LEU A 405 -12.94 14.91 -18.03
CA LEU A 405 -12.58 13.62 -18.63
C LEU A 405 -13.80 13.08 -19.39
N ASN A 406 -13.60 12.65 -20.64
CA ASN A 406 -14.65 12.01 -21.43
C ASN A 406 -15.24 10.82 -20.64
N SER A 407 -16.57 10.70 -20.61
CA SER A 407 -17.29 9.64 -19.90
C SER A 407 -16.81 8.24 -20.30
N ALA A 408 -16.54 8.02 -21.57
CA ALA A 408 -16.01 6.74 -22.06
C ALA A 408 -14.62 6.41 -21.49
N THR A 409 -13.72 7.37 -21.31
CA THR A 409 -12.44 7.17 -20.61
C THR A 409 -12.68 6.94 -19.12
N ALA A 410 -13.59 7.70 -18.52
CA ALA A 410 -13.89 7.60 -17.10
C ALA A 410 -14.40 6.21 -16.70
N ASP A 411 -15.22 5.57 -17.53
CA ASP A 411 -15.83 4.26 -17.27
C ASP A 411 -14.83 3.10 -17.28
N ARG A 412 -13.63 3.27 -17.86
CA ARG A 412 -12.57 2.25 -17.88
C ARG A 412 -11.74 2.21 -16.60
N PHE A 413 -11.98 3.14 -15.71
CA PHE A 413 -11.24 3.25 -14.46
C PHE A 413 -12.19 3.24 -13.27
N VAL A 414 -11.82 2.52 -12.21
CA VAL A 414 -12.50 2.64 -10.92
C VAL A 414 -12.08 3.96 -10.28
N PRO A 415 -12.99 4.90 -10.06
CA PRO A 415 -12.65 6.16 -9.41
C PRO A 415 -12.52 5.97 -7.90
N ILE A 416 -11.42 6.46 -7.34
CA ILE A 416 -11.21 6.54 -5.90
C ILE A 416 -10.92 8.01 -5.58
N TYR A 417 -11.83 8.62 -4.83
CA TYR A 417 -11.71 10.00 -4.38
C TYR A 417 -10.95 10.03 -3.06
N LEU A 418 -9.77 10.68 -3.07
CA LEU A 418 -8.96 10.90 -1.88
C LEU A 418 -9.38 12.24 -1.28
N GLU A 419 -10.10 12.16 -0.18
CA GLU A 419 -10.42 13.35 0.62
C GLU A 419 -9.21 13.76 1.46
N ASP A 420 -9.03 15.07 1.65
CA ASP A 420 -7.97 15.60 2.50
C ASP A 420 -8.38 15.48 3.99
N GLN A 421 -8.34 14.26 4.51
CA GLN A 421 -8.53 13.97 5.95
C GLN A 421 -7.19 13.60 6.62
N MET A 422 -6.10 14.13 6.11
CA MET A 422 -4.76 13.79 6.55
C MET A 422 -4.50 14.31 7.98
N ASP A 423 -4.19 13.40 8.91
CA ASP A 423 -3.56 13.75 10.18
C ASP A 423 -2.12 14.20 9.91
N LEU A 424 -1.95 15.52 9.76
CA LEU A 424 -0.64 16.09 9.48
C LEU A 424 0.38 15.76 10.57
N ALA A 425 0.00 15.67 11.83
CA ALA A 425 0.93 15.37 12.91
C ALA A 425 1.47 13.94 12.79
N LYS A 426 0.61 12.97 12.48
CA LYS A 426 1.01 11.58 12.21
C LYS A 426 1.91 11.49 10.98
N LEU A 427 1.56 12.19 9.92
CA LEU A 427 2.37 12.27 8.70
C LEU A 427 3.76 12.83 8.98
N LEU A 428 3.85 13.99 9.62
CA LEU A 428 5.11 14.67 9.90
C LEU A 428 6.01 13.84 10.83
N THR A 429 5.44 13.17 11.83
CA THR A 429 6.18 12.25 12.72
C THR A 429 6.79 11.08 11.95
N SER A 430 6.06 10.54 10.98
CA SER A 430 6.51 9.46 10.11
C SER A 430 7.59 9.93 9.11
N MET A 431 7.42 11.14 8.54
CA MET A 431 8.30 11.68 7.50
C MET A 431 9.63 12.20 8.02
N VAL A 432 9.63 12.79 9.20
CA VAL A 432 10.81 13.40 9.83
C VAL A 432 11.05 12.73 11.18
N PRO A 433 11.61 11.50 11.19
CA PRO A 433 11.90 10.79 12.44
C PRO A 433 12.83 11.62 13.32
N GLY A 434 12.45 11.78 14.59
CA GLY A 434 13.20 12.58 15.55
C GLY A 434 12.88 14.08 15.52
N ALA A 435 11.87 14.53 14.74
CA ALA A 435 11.36 15.89 14.84
C ALA A 435 10.82 16.18 16.24
N ASP A 436 11.03 17.40 16.71
CA ASP A 436 10.48 17.84 17.99
C ASP A 436 8.94 17.78 17.99
N LYS A 437 8.37 17.08 18.98
CA LYS A 437 6.91 16.91 19.10
C LYS A 437 6.14 18.23 19.20
N ALA A 438 6.74 19.26 19.84
CA ALA A 438 6.13 20.57 19.93
C ALA A 438 6.12 21.28 18.58
N ALA A 439 7.19 21.16 17.79
CA ALA A 439 7.25 21.68 16.43
C ALA A 439 6.22 20.98 15.52
N VAL A 440 6.10 19.65 15.58
CA VAL A 440 5.09 18.88 14.83
C VAL A 440 3.67 19.35 15.17
N LYS A 441 3.34 19.51 16.47
CA LYS A 441 2.03 20.00 16.90
C LYS A 441 1.74 21.42 16.41
N THR A 442 2.78 22.24 16.40
CA THR A 442 2.68 23.63 15.90
C THR A 442 2.42 23.64 14.39
N CYS A 443 3.13 22.82 13.61
CA CYS A 443 2.86 22.64 12.19
C CYS A 443 1.41 22.21 11.92
N ALA A 444 0.90 21.23 12.66
CA ALA A 444 -0.49 20.81 12.54
C ALA A 444 -1.49 21.95 12.86
N THR A 445 -1.20 22.76 13.89
CA THR A 445 -2.03 23.92 14.21
C THR A 445 -2.05 24.97 13.09
N ILE A 446 -0.91 25.25 12.47
CA ILE A 446 -0.82 26.20 11.34
C ILE A 446 -1.55 25.63 10.13
N TYR A 447 -1.38 24.34 9.83
CA TYR A 447 -2.06 23.64 8.75
C TYR A 447 -3.59 23.77 8.88
N GLU A 448 -4.15 23.48 10.04
CA GLU A 448 -5.60 23.58 10.26
C GLU A 448 -6.11 25.02 10.14
N LYS A 449 -5.31 26.02 10.53
CA LYS A 449 -5.68 27.43 10.31
C LYS A 449 -5.75 27.78 8.82
N ILE A 450 -4.77 27.35 8.04
CA ILE A 450 -4.76 27.56 6.57
C ILE A 450 -5.94 26.82 5.94
N ARG A 451 -6.14 25.57 6.29
CA ARG A 451 -7.25 24.75 5.82
C ARG A 451 -8.62 25.38 6.09
N LYS A 452 -8.79 25.88 7.30
CA LYS A 452 -10.01 26.64 7.65
C LYS A 452 -10.18 27.90 6.79
N ALA A 453 -9.11 28.66 6.59
CA ALA A 453 -9.16 29.86 5.77
C ALA A 453 -9.50 29.55 4.28
N ILE A 454 -9.05 28.40 3.76
CA ILE A 454 -9.44 27.90 2.43
C ILE A 454 -10.94 27.57 2.42
N LYS A 455 -11.43 26.81 3.41
CA LYS A 455 -12.88 26.50 3.51
C LYS A 455 -13.76 27.75 3.64
N ASP A 456 -13.24 28.79 4.30
CA ASP A 456 -13.91 30.08 4.42
C ASP A 456 -13.79 30.95 3.15
N GLY A 457 -13.16 30.48 2.07
CA GLY A 457 -12.96 31.21 0.83
C GLY A 457 -11.99 32.38 0.90
N LYS A 458 -11.14 32.44 1.95
CA LYS A 458 -10.14 33.50 2.17
C LYS A 458 -8.79 33.20 1.53
N LEU A 459 -8.51 31.96 1.26
CA LEU A 459 -7.29 31.47 0.61
C LEU A 459 -7.67 30.46 -0.47
N SER A 460 -6.86 30.39 -1.53
CA SER A 460 -6.96 29.36 -2.55
C SER A 460 -6.39 28.02 -2.07
N ASN A 461 -6.74 26.92 -2.74
CA ASN A 461 -6.20 25.59 -2.45
C ASN A 461 -4.68 25.53 -2.63
N ASP A 462 -4.10 26.37 -3.48
CA ASP A 462 -2.65 26.45 -3.68
C ASP A 462 -1.86 26.98 -2.49
N ALA A 463 -2.54 27.63 -1.53
CA ALA A 463 -1.92 28.13 -0.30
C ALA A 463 -1.52 27.03 0.68
N LEU A 464 -2.04 25.80 0.51
CA LEU A 464 -1.78 24.68 1.41
C LEU A 464 -0.99 23.57 0.72
N THR A 465 0.12 23.14 1.33
CA THR A 465 0.92 22.01 0.86
C THR A 465 1.57 21.28 2.02
N THR A 466 1.34 19.98 2.11
CA THR A 466 1.96 19.11 3.11
C THR A 466 3.48 19.06 2.95
N ARG A 467 3.97 19.10 1.69
CA ARG A 467 5.40 19.11 1.39
C ARG A 467 6.12 20.29 2.05
N GLY A 468 5.50 21.47 2.08
CA GLY A 468 6.07 22.64 2.72
C GLY A 468 6.35 22.45 4.21
N PHE A 469 5.49 21.75 4.92
CA PHE A 469 5.68 21.46 6.34
C PHE A 469 6.77 20.41 6.57
N ILE A 470 6.87 19.41 5.69
CA ILE A 470 7.94 18.42 5.73
C ILE A 470 9.30 19.11 5.51
N ASP A 471 9.42 19.89 4.43
CA ASP A 471 10.63 20.62 4.07
C ASP A 471 11.03 21.58 5.22
N ALA A 472 10.06 22.25 5.86
CA ALA A 472 10.31 23.14 6.99
C ALA A 472 10.86 22.39 8.21
N LEU A 473 10.31 21.22 8.56
CA LEU A 473 10.81 20.40 9.67
C LEU A 473 12.21 19.82 9.37
N GLU A 474 12.46 19.41 8.13
CA GLU A 474 13.80 18.97 7.73
C GLU A 474 14.82 20.11 7.81
N ALA A 475 14.43 21.30 7.34
CA ALA A 475 15.28 22.50 7.38
C ALA A 475 15.50 23.01 8.82
N ALA A 476 14.54 22.75 9.73
CA ALA A 476 14.65 23.17 11.14
C ALA A 476 15.79 22.50 11.91
N LYS A 477 16.40 21.44 11.35
CA LYS A 477 17.65 20.87 11.88
C LYS A 477 18.84 21.84 11.78
N TRP A 478 18.75 22.83 10.89
CA TRP A 478 19.83 23.75 10.56
C TRP A 478 19.45 25.22 10.66
N LEU A 479 18.14 25.52 10.59
CA LEU A 479 17.59 26.88 10.59
C LEU A 479 16.61 27.05 11.74
N PRO A 480 16.39 28.28 12.21
CA PRO A 480 15.29 28.55 13.13
C PRO A 480 13.94 28.12 12.52
N MET A 481 13.12 27.42 13.29
CA MET A 481 11.84 26.85 12.82
C MET A 481 10.93 27.92 12.18
N ARG A 482 10.92 29.15 12.73
CA ARG A 482 10.18 30.27 12.15
C ARG A 482 10.63 30.59 10.73
N ALA A 483 11.93 30.68 10.49
CA ALA A 483 12.48 30.97 9.16
C ALA A 483 12.13 29.84 8.20
N ALA A 484 12.35 28.59 8.62
CA ALA A 484 12.03 27.43 7.82
C ALA A 484 10.55 27.38 7.41
N LEU A 485 9.61 27.71 8.32
CA LEU A 485 8.17 27.78 8.01
C LEU A 485 7.83 28.95 7.08
N LEU A 486 8.42 30.12 7.29
CA LEU A 486 8.16 31.28 6.43
C LEU A 486 8.59 30.98 5.00
N ASP A 487 9.78 30.38 4.79
CA ASP A 487 10.30 30.07 3.46
C ASP A 487 9.53 28.93 2.79
N ASN A 488 9.26 27.84 3.50
CA ASN A 488 8.71 26.63 2.91
C ASN A 488 7.17 26.55 2.90
N VAL A 489 6.49 27.31 3.74
CA VAL A 489 5.03 27.38 3.81
C VAL A 489 4.53 28.79 3.51
N GLY A 490 5.04 29.78 4.22
CA GLY A 490 4.59 31.18 4.12
C GLY A 490 4.78 31.81 2.76
N CYS A 491 5.92 31.55 2.10
CA CYS A 491 6.27 32.12 0.80
C CYS A 491 5.77 31.29 -0.41
N ARG A 492 5.08 30.19 -0.20
CA ARG A 492 4.60 29.32 -1.31
C ARG A 492 3.43 29.89 -2.10
N PRO A 493 2.41 30.53 -1.51
CA PRO A 493 1.33 31.11 -2.29
C PRO A 493 1.86 32.11 -3.32
N GLN A 494 1.37 32.04 -4.56
CA GLN A 494 1.77 32.96 -5.63
C GLN A 494 1.14 34.34 -5.45
N ASP A 495 -0.09 34.36 -4.95
CA ASP A 495 -0.79 35.61 -4.64
C ASP A 495 -0.15 36.33 -3.44
N PRO A 496 0.18 37.65 -3.56
CA PRO A 496 0.84 38.40 -2.50
C PRO A 496 0.01 38.55 -1.22
N ASP A 497 -1.32 38.63 -1.32
CA ASP A 497 -2.20 38.82 -0.17
C ASP A 497 -2.42 37.50 0.56
N GLU A 498 -2.56 36.38 -0.15
CA GLU A 498 -2.55 35.04 0.42
C GLU A 498 -1.22 34.76 1.14
N ARG A 499 -0.09 35.07 0.49
CA ARG A 499 1.26 34.94 1.08
C ARG A 499 1.37 35.72 2.38
N ARG A 500 0.89 36.97 2.42
CA ARG A 500 0.88 37.77 3.64
C ARG A 500 0.06 37.10 4.74
N THR A 501 -1.13 36.62 4.41
CA THR A 501 -2.05 35.95 5.33
C THR A 501 -1.42 34.69 5.94
N VAL A 502 -0.81 33.83 5.12
CA VAL A 502 -0.13 32.60 5.60
C VAL A 502 1.08 32.95 6.46
N CYS A 503 1.88 33.94 6.06
CA CYS A 503 3.01 34.43 6.86
C CYS A 503 2.53 34.95 8.22
N ASP A 504 1.39 35.63 8.31
CA ASP A 504 0.85 36.15 9.55
C ASP A 504 0.35 35.04 10.48
N PHE A 505 -0.21 33.94 9.95
CA PHE A 505 -0.51 32.75 10.74
C PHE A 505 0.75 32.14 11.38
N ILE A 506 1.87 32.10 10.63
CA ILE A 506 3.14 31.59 11.15
C ILE A 506 3.71 32.54 12.21
N ARG A 507 3.71 33.84 11.97
CA ARG A 507 4.21 34.88 12.91
C ARG A 507 3.41 34.92 14.20
N ALA A 508 2.10 34.65 14.14
CA ALA A 508 1.24 34.61 15.33
C ALA A 508 1.60 33.45 16.27
N VAL A 509 2.19 32.36 15.73
CA VAL A 509 2.60 31.21 16.53
C VAL A 509 4.06 31.30 16.93
N TYR A 510 4.90 31.87 16.08
CA TYR A 510 6.32 32.15 16.35
C TYR A 510 6.57 33.66 16.28
N PRO A 511 6.29 34.41 17.34
CA PRO A 511 6.64 35.83 17.42
C PRO A 511 8.15 36.04 17.26
N ALA A 512 8.56 37.28 16.98
CA ALA A 512 9.95 37.63 16.68
C ALA A 512 10.90 37.39 17.85
#